data_f046adecd7c473578fdcbb05d3c26455
#
_entry.id   f046adecd7c473578fdcbb05d3c26455
#
_cell.length_a   1.000
_cell.length_b   1.000
_cell.length_c   1.000
_cell.angle_alpha   90.00
_cell.angle_beta   90.00
_cell.angle_gamma   90.00
#
_symmetry.space_group_name_H-M   'P 1'
#
loop_
_entity.id
_entity.type
_entity.pdbx_description
1 polymer ?
#
loop_
_entity_poly.entity_id
_entity_poly.type
_entity_poly.pdbx_seq_one_letter_code
_entity_poly.pdbx_strand_id
1 'polypeptide(L)'
;MERRNYSAMGERKIEEFEEWLIENEKSPNTINNYLYSVKQFFSEYNKVTKRNMIEFKKKKLEEFSPKTAANRCIGMNQYCKFIGKEDCMVKAVKIHKQSSVENIPAIEEYKYLLECLKKDKKWKTYWVIKFLAKTGARASEFIRFERKHLEDGEVTLWTKGKVRKILIPKDLVEESKGYFENEQESKYLFPNRYGKMMTTRGLDSILKRCEKYGIRKEVLHAHAFRHLYAIQFLKNNSNIALLADLMGHESVDTTAIYLRLSAEEQKEQFNNAMNW
;
A
#
# COMPACT_ATOMS: atom_id res chain seq x y z
N MET A 1 -26.91 -4.95 -25.85
CA MET A 1 -25.49 -4.81 -25.40
C MET A 1 -24.71 -5.95 -26.04
N GLU A 2 -24.09 -5.72 -27.17
CA GLU A 2 -23.30 -6.72 -27.88
C GLU A 2 -21.99 -6.98 -27.13
N ARG A 3 -21.80 -8.18 -26.63
CA ARG A 3 -20.49 -8.69 -26.23
C ARG A 3 -19.63 -8.77 -27.49
N ARG A 4 -18.78 -7.77 -27.73
CA ARG A 4 -17.78 -7.83 -28.80
C ARG A 4 -16.85 -8.99 -28.48
N ASN A 5 -16.92 -10.03 -29.30
CA ASN A 5 -16.02 -11.17 -29.29
C ASN A 5 -14.59 -10.66 -29.47
N TYR A 6 -13.77 -10.78 -28.44
CA TYR A 6 -12.33 -10.78 -28.62
C TYR A 6 -12.01 -11.96 -29.54
N SER A 7 -11.50 -11.67 -30.73
CA SER A 7 -11.13 -12.76 -31.64
C SER A 7 -10.02 -13.59 -30.98
N ALA A 8 -10.00 -14.89 -31.21
CA ALA A 8 -8.95 -15.80 -30.73
C ALA A 8 -7.52 -15.30 -30.99
N MET A 9 -7.35 -14.47 -32.03
CA MET A 9 -6.10 -13.79 -32.37
C MET A 9 -5.73 -12.65 -31.40
N GLY A 10 -6.71 -12.04 -30.72
CA GLY A 10 -6.49 -11.03 -29.67
C GLY A 10 -6.07 -11.66 -28.35
N GLU A 11 -6.64 -12.81 -28.00
CA GLU A 11 -6.28 -13.55 -26.77
C GLU A 11 -4.85 -14.06 -26.86
N ARG A 12 -4.45 -14.67 -27.97
CA ARG A 12 -3.09 -15.11 -28.19
C ARG A 12 -2.04 -14.00 -28.05
N LYS A 13 -2.29 -12.79 -28.56
CA LYS A 13 -1.40 -11.65 -28.41
C LYS A 13 -1.30 -11.14 -26.96
N ILE A 14 -2.34 -11.32 -26.16
CA ILE A 14 -2.32 -10.98 -24.74
C ILE A 14 -1.49 -11.98 -23.95
N GLU A 15 -1.59 -13.28 -24.30
CA GLU A 15 -0.75 -14.34 -23.72
C GLU A 15 0.75 -14.12 -24.07
N GLU A 16 1.05 -13.86 -25.35
CA GLU A 16 2.41 -13.53 -25.80
C GLU A 16 2.97 -12.28 -25.07
N PHE A 17 2.12 -11.29 -24.79
CA PHE A 17 2.52 -10.11 -24.02
C PHE A 17 2.77 -10.44 -22.54
N GLU A 18 1.98 -11.32 -21.95
CA GLU A 18 2.20 -11.81 -20.59
C GLU A 18 3.55 -12.53 -20.46
N GLU A 19 3.86 -13.44 -21.39
CA GLU A 19 5.15 -14.13 -21.47
C GLU A 19 6.31 -13.11 -21.60
N TRP A 20 6.18 -12.14 -22.50
CA TRP A 20 7.17 -11.09 -22.67
C TRP A 20 7.38 -10.28 -21.39
N LEU A 21 6.31 -10.00 -20.61
CA LEU A 21 6.43 -9.31 -19.32
C LEU A 21 7.13 -10.17 -18.26
N ILE A 22 6.92 -11.49 -18.27
CA ILE A 22 7.60 -12.45 -17.40
C ILE A 22 9.10 -12.48 -17.74
N GLU A 23 9.46 -12.61 -19.02
CA GLU A 23 10.85 -12.58 -19.49
C GLU A 23 11.55 -11.26 -19.13
N ASN A 24 10.82 -10.14 -19.11
CA ASN A 24 11.32 -8.85 -18.64
C ASN A 24 11.26 -8.68 -17.10
N GLU A 25 11.16 -9.77 -16.34
CA GLU A 25 11.21 -9.83 -14.88
C GLU A 25 10.20 -8.91 -14.17
N LYS A 26 9.02 -8.68 -14.76
CA LYS A 26 7.98 -7.88 -14.11
C LYS A 26 7.32 -8.66 -12.99
N SER A 27 7.02 -7.98 -11.89
CA SER A 27 6.31 -8.61 -10.77
C SER A 27 4.90 -9.04 -11.19
N PRO A 28 4.33 -10.13 -10.60
CA PRO A 28 2.98 -10.60 -10.94
C PRO A 28 1.91 -9.51 -10.85
N ASN A 29 2.03 -8.61 -9.87
CA ASN A 29 1.09 -7.50 -9.72
C ASN A 29 1.24 -6.45 -10.85
N THR A 30 2.47 -6.21 -11.31
CA THR A 30 2.74 -5.32 -12.46
C THR A 30 2.17 -5.93 -13.74
N ILE A 31 2.39 -7.23 -13.96
CA ILE A 31 1.85 -7.98 -15.10
C ILE A 31 0.33 -7.85 -15.14
N ASN A 32 -0.36 -8.18 -14.05
CA ASN A 32 -1.81 -8.07 -13.95
C ASN A 32 -2.32 -6.65 -14.26
N ASN A 33 -1.63 -5.62 -13.77
CA ASN A 33 -2.00 -4.22 -14.04
C ASN A 33 -1.83 -3.84 -15.51
N TYR A 34 -0.77 -4.32 -16.16
CA TYR A 34 -0.53 -4.03 -17.58
C TYR A 34 -1.50 -4.79 -18.48
N LEU A 35 -1.73 -6.08 -18.20
CA LEU A 35 -2.74 -6.87 -18.91
C LEU A 35 -4.14 -6.26 -18.78
N TYR A 36 -4.50 -5.79 -17.59
CA TYR A 36 -5.78 -5.10 -17.40
C TYR A 36 -5.85 -3.83 -18.24
N SER A 37 -4.78 -3.05 -18.35
CA SER A 37 -4.74 -1.84 -19.17
C SER A 37 -4.93 -2.14 -20.65
N VAL A 38 -4.31 -3.22 -21.14
CA VAL A 38 -4.43 -3.69 -22.52
C VAL A 38 -5.85 -4.18 -22.81
N LYS A 39 -6.42 -5.00 -21.92
CA LYS A 39 -7.82 -5.47 -22.04
C LYS A 39 -8.80 -4.30 -22.07
N GLN A 40 -8.59 -3.29 -21.23
CA GLN A 40 -9.41 -2.10 -21.19
C GLN A 40 -9.29 -1.25 -22.48
N PHE A 41 -8.09 -1.14 -23.04
CA PHE A 41 -7.90 -0.45 -24.33
C PHE A 41 -8.64 -1.17 -25.46
N PHE A 42 -8.45 -2.47 -25.59
CA PHE A 42 -9.09 -3.23 -26.66
C PHE A 42 -10.61 -3.45 -26.49
N SER A 43 -11.16 -3.16 -25.32
CA SER A 43 -12.63 -3.09 -25.18
C SER A 43 -13.23 -1.85 -25.84
N GLU A 44 -12.40 -0.82 -26.13
CA GLU A 44 -12.83 0.46 -26.68
C GLU A 44 -12.31 0.70 -28.12
N TYR A 45 -11.11 0.18 -28.43
CA TYR A 45 -10.40 0.42 -29.69
C TYR A 45 -9.94 -0.88 -30.34
N ASN A 46 -10.13 -1.02 -31.65
CA ASN A 46 -9.74 -2.24 -32.38
C ASN A 46 -8.26 -2.27 -32.78
N LYS A 47 -7.57 -1.11 -32.79
CA LYS A 47 -6.17 -0.98 -33.28
C LYS A 47 -5.38 0.00 -32.43
N VAL A 48 -4.10 -0.31 -32.20
CA VAL A 48 -3.15 0.62 -31.60
C VAL A 48 -2.67 1.61 -32.67
N THR A 49 -3.09 2.85 -32.53
CA THR A 49 -2.66 4.00 -33.33
C THR A 49 -2.35 5.16 -32.39
N LYS A 50 -1.51 6.10 -32.83
CA LYS A 50 -1.20 7.30 -32.03
C LYS A 50 -2.46 8.06 -31.58
N ARG A 51 -3.44 8.19 -32.49
CA ARG A 51 -4.70 8.86 -32.22
C ARG A 51 -5.50 8.14 -31.12
N ASN A 52 -5.68 6.82 -31.24
CA ASN A 52 -6.43 6.03 -30.25
C ASN A 52 -5.74 6.05 -28.87
N MET A 53 -4.41 6.05 -28.83
CA MET A 53 -3.64 6.14 -27.58
C MET A 53 -3.82 7.51 -26.90
N ILE A 54 -3.85 8.60 -27.66
CA ILE A 54 -4.12 9.96 -27.13
C ILE A 54 -5.54 10.04 -26.58
N GLU A 55 -6.50 9.51 -27.31
CA GLU A 55 -7.92 9.50 -26.93
C GLU A 55 -8.16 8.64 -25.69
N PHE A 56 -7.56 7.44 -25.63
CA PHE A 56 -7.58 6.59 -24.45
C PHE A 56 -7.03 7.32 -23.23
N LYS A 57 -5.87 7.98 -23.34
CA LYS A 57 -5.28 8.78 -22.25
C LYS A 57 -6.24 9.87 -21.78
N LYS A 58 -6.84 10.63 -22.71
CA LYS A 58 -7.80 11.69 -22.37
C LYS A 58 -8.99 11.12 -21.59
N LYS A 59 -9.60 10.07 -22.11
CA LYS A 59 -10.74 9.39 -21.47
C LYS A 59 -10.40 8.86 -20.08
N LYS A 60 -9.20 8.24 -19.91
CA LYS A 60 -8.80 7.75 -18.60
C LYS A 60 -8.52 8.86 -17.58
N LEU A 61 -8.12 10.05 -18.03
CA LEU A 61 -7.98 11.23 -17.16
C LEU A 61 -9.34 11.83 -16.74
N GLU A 62 -10.38 11.65 -17.55
CA GLU A 62 -11.75 12.06 -17.23
C GLU A 62 -12.43 11.05 -16.27
N GLU A 63 -12.18 9.75 -16.45
CA GLU A 63 -12.83 8.67 -15.69
C GLU A 63 -12.17 8.39 -14.33
N PHE A 64 -10.86 8.61 -14.19
CA PHE A 64 -10.07 8.16 -13.03
C PHE A 64 -9.15 9.25 -12.49
N SER A 65 -8.64 9.00 -11.27
CA SER A 65 -7.58 9.85 -10.72
C SER A 65 -6.35 9.88 -11.64
N PRO A 66 -5.57 10.99 -11.65
CA PRO A 66 -4.36 11.11 -12.47
C PRO A 66 -3.38 9.96 -12.30
N LYS A 67 -3.25 9.43 -11.08
CA LYS A 67 -2.39 8.27 -10.76
C LYS A 67 -2.89 6.98 -11.44
N THR A 68 -4.18 6.74 -11.42
CA THR A 68 -4.78 5.56 -12.08
C THR A 68 -4.66 5.68 -13.59
N ALA A 69 -4.97 6.85 -14.16
CA ALA A 69 -4.82 7.11 -15.58
C ALA A 69 -3.36 6.94 -16.04
N ALA A 70 -2.39 7.43 -15.26
CA ALA A 70 -0.97 7.21 -15.52
C ALA A 70 -0.62 5.73 -15.61
N ASN A 71 -1.08 4.92 -14.65
CA ASN A 71 -0.83 3.47 -14.64
C ASN A 71 -1.43 2.78 -15.88
N ARG A 72 -2.63 3.19 -16.33
CA ARG A 72 -3.25 2.67 -17.57
C ARG A 72 -2.40 3.01 -18.79
N CYS A 73 -1.93 4.25 -18.90
CA CYS A 73 -1.05 4.68 -19.99
C CYS A 73 0.30 3.95 -19.97
N ILE A 74 0.89 3.72 -18.80
CA ILE A 74 2.15 2.96 -18.66
C ILE A 74 1.96 1.54 -19.17
N GLY A 75 0.89 0.84 -18.76
CA GLY A 75 0.60 -0.51 -19.26
C GLY A 75 0.46 -0.56 -20.77
N MET A 76 -0.27 0.40 -21.37
CA MET A 76 -0.40 0.50 -22.84
C MET A 76 0.91 0.86 -23.54
N ASN A 77 1.74 1.71 -22.95
CA ASN A 77 3.06 2.02 -23.50
C ASN A 77 3.97 0.78 -23.50
N GLN A 78 3.89 -0.08 -22.48
CA GLN A 78 4.62 -1.36 -22.48
C GLN A 78 4.12 -2.29 -23.61
N TYR A 79 2.81 -2.33 -23.83
CA TYR A 79 2.24 -3.08 -24.95
C TYR A 79 2.68 -2.52 -26.30
N CYS A 80 2.76 -1.18 -26.47
CA CYS A 80 3.30 -0.56 -27.68
C CYS A 80 4.75 -0.99 -27.94
N LYS A 81 5.60 -1.08 -26.91
CA LYS A 81 6.96 -1.60 -27.00
C LYS A 81 7.00 -3.06 -27.48
N PHE A 82 6.17 -3.91 -26.85
CA PHE A 82 6.06 -5.32 -27.21
C PHE A 82 5.72 -5.54 -28.70
N ILE A 83 4.81 -4.73 -29.24
CA ILE A 83 4.37 -4.86 -30.65
C ILE A 83 5.20 -4.00 -31.62
N GLY A 84 6.31 -3.38 -31.20
CA GLY A 84 7.19 -2.56 -32.06
C GLY A 84 6.53 -1.26 -32.55
N LYS A 85 5.57 -0.68 -31.79
CA LYS A 85 4.88 0.59 -32.11
C LYS A 85 5.20 1.68 -31.11
N GLU A 86 6.46 1.96 -30.89
CA GLU A 86 6.90 2.95 -29.92
C GLU A 86 6.48 4.39 -30.29
N ASP A 87 6.32 4.67 -31.60
CA ASP A 87 5.76 5.90 -32.13
C ASP A 87 4.34 6.21 -31.64
N CYS A 88 3.57 5.16 -31.30
CA CYS A 88 2.23 5.28 -30.73
C CYS A 88 2.20 5.61 -29.25
N MET A 89 3.32 5.47 -28.52
CA MET A 89 3.38 5.71 -27.07
C MET A 89 2.95 7.14 -26.72
N VAL A 90 2.22 7.28 -25.61
CA VAL A 90 1.80 8.58 -25.07
C VAL A 90 2.76 9.09 -24.01
N LYS A 91 2.92 10.41 -23.91
CA LYS A 91 3.73 11.04 -22.87
C LYS A 91 3.15 10.72 -21.48
N ALA A 92 4.03 10.59 -20.49
CA ALA A 92 3.65 10.38 -19.11
C ALA A 92 2.63 11.43 -18.63
N VAL A 93 1.69 10.99 -17.80
CA VAL A 93 0.80 11.91 -17.08
C VAL A 93 1.61 12.60 -15.99
N LYS A 94 1.65 13.93 -16.02
CA LYS A 94 2.28 14.70 -14.93
C LYS A 94 1.40 14.59 -13.69
N ILE A 95 1.93 13.98 -12.64
CA ILE A 95 1.27 13.87 -11.35
C ILE A 95 1.98 14.87 -10.44
N HIS A 96 1.25 15.86 -9.92
CA HIS A 96 1.78 16.68 -8.85
C HIS A 96 1.96 15.78 -7.62
N LYS A 97 3.18 15.73 -7.07
CA LYS A 97 3.41 15.05 -5.80
C LYS A 97 2.59 15.79 -4.74
N GLN A 98 1.63 15.09 -4.13
CA GLN A 98 0.93 15.65 -2.99
C GLN A 98 1.95 16.06 -1.93
N SER A 99 1.81 17.26 -1.42
CA SER A 99 2.74 17.85 -0.44
C SER A 99 2.45 17.37 0.98
N SER A 100 1.30 16.76 1.22
CA SER A 100 0.87 16.28 2.55
C SER A 100 0.44 14.81 2.48
N VAL A 101 0.60 14.11 3.58
CA VAL A 101 0.05 12.75 3.75
C VAL A 101 -1.36 12.93 4.29
N GLU A 102 -2.35 12.61 3.47
CA GLU A 102 -3.76 12.65 3.84
C GLU A 102 -4.22 11.30 4.41
N ASN A 103 -5.38 11.32 5.07
CA ASN A 103 -6.03 10.10 5.57
C ASN A 103 -5.17 9.30 6.56
N ILE A 104 -4.56 10.02 7.52
CA ILE A 104 -3.87 9.45 8.66
C ILE A 104 -4.83 9.49 9.85
N PRO A 105 -4.96 8.42 10.65
CA PRO A 105 -5.71 8.50 11.88
C PRO A 105 -5.01 9.47 12.86
N ALA A 106 -5.77 10.36 13.49
CA ALA A 106 -5.26 11.11 14.62
C ALA A 106 -4.87 10.15 15.75
N ILE A 107 -3.93 10.54 16.61
CA ILE A 107 -3.52 9.68 17.71
C ILE A 107 -4.69 9.43 18.68
N GLU A 108 -5.59 10.39 18.81
CA GLU A 108 -6.82 10.30 19.59
C GLU A 108 -7.81 9.30 18.98
N GLU A 109 -8.00 9.32 17.64
CA GLU A 109 -8.83 8.32 16.93
C GLU A 109 -8.26 6.89 17.12
N TYR A 110 -6.93 6.76 17.04
CA TYR A 110 -6.27 5.48 17.27
C TYR A 110 -6.47 4.96 18.69
N LYS A 111 -6.25 5.81 19.71
CA LYS A 111 -6.46 5.45 21.12
C LYS A 111 -7.92 5.07 21.38
N TYR A 112 -8.85 5.90 20.94
CA TYR A 112 -10.29 5.65 21.06
C TYR A 112 -10.69 4.30 20.42
N LEU A 113 -10.18 4.02 19.21
CA LEU A 113 -10.44 2.75 18.54
C LEU A 113 -9.96 1.56 19.39
N LEU A 114 -8.75 1.64 19.95
CA LEU A 114 -8.23 0.58 20.81
C LEU A 114 -9.08 0.36 22.05
N GLU A 115 -9.58 1.42 22.67
CA GLU A 115 -10.48 1.34 23.83
C GLU A 115 -11.82 0.67 23.47
N CYS A 116 -12.42 1.06 22.33
CA CYS A 116 -13.64 0.43 21.84
C CYS A 116 -13.46 -1.08 21.59
N LEU A 117 -12.34 -1.46 20.95
CA LEU A 117 -12.04 -2.85 20.66
C LEU A 117 -11.79 -3.67 21.94
N LYS A 118 -11.15 -3.07 22.93
CA LYS A 118 -10.93 -3.66 24.27
C LYS A 118 -12.25 -3.88 24.98
N LYS A 119 -13.13 -2.88 25.00
CA LYS A 119 -14.48 -2.95 25.58
C LYS A 119 -15.32 -4.06 24.95
N ASP A 120 -15.28 -4.18 23.62
CA ASP A 120 -15.99 -5.19 22.84
C ASP A 120 -15.29 -6.56 22.83
N LYS A 121 -14.18 -6.71 23.55
CA LYS A 121 -13.35 -7.94 23.59
C LYS A 121 -12.93 -8.43 22.20
N LYS A 122 -12.72 -7.52 21.25
CA LYS A 122 -12.25 -7.82 19.88
C LYS A 122 -10.72 -7.89 19.86
N TRP A 123 -10.15 -8.76 20.69
CA TRP A 123 -8.71 -8.84 20.97
C TRP A 123 -7.86 -9.02 19.73
N LYS A 124 -8.25 -9.90 18.81
CA LYS A 124 -7.52 -10.08 17.55
C LYS A 124 -7.40 -8.78 16.75
N THR A 125 -8.51 -8.05 16.59
CA THR A 125 -8.51 -6.76 15.86
C THR A 125 -7.69 -5.71 16.62
N TYR A 126 -7.80 -5.69 17.95
CA TYR A 126 -7.01 -4.82 18.82
C TYR A 126 -5.50 -5.00 18.58
N TRP A 127 -5.02 -6.24 18.63
CA TRP A 127 -3.60 -6.53 18.43
C TRP A 127 -3.16 -6.30 16.99
N VAL A 128 -3.97 -6.65 16.00
CA VAL A 128 -3.70 -6.33 14.58
C VAL A 128 -3.42 -4.84 14.40
N ILE A 129 -4.30 -3.98 14.92
CA ILE A 129 -4.17 -2.52 14.79
C ILE A 129 -2.95 -2.02 15.57
N LYS A 130 -2.76 -2.50 16.79
CA LYS A 130 -1.65 -2.09 17.64
C LYS A 130 -0.30 -2.46 17.04
N PHE A 131 -0.16 -3.68 16.50
CA PHE A 131 1.06 -4.12 15.81
C PHE A 131 1.31 -3.33 14.52
N LEU A 132 0.29 -3.08 13.70
CA LEU A 132 0.44 -2.24 12.49
C LEU A 132 0.96 -0.84 12.84
N ALA A 133 0.38 -0.21 13.85
CA ALA A 133 0.75 1.15 14.28
C ALA A 133 2.12 1.22 14.98
N LYS A 134 2.59 0.14 15.62
CA LYS A 134 3.84 0.11 16.38
C LYS A 134 5.01 -0.47 15.60
N THR A 135 4.79 -1.16 14.49
CA THR A 135 5.86 -1.76 13.67
C THR A 135 6.04 -1.06 12.32
N GLY A 136 5.03 -0.33 11.86
CA GLY A 136 5.04 0.31 10.56
C GLY A 136 5.14 -0.67 9.38
N ALA A 137 4.84 -1.95 9.57
CA ALA A 137 4.91 -2.98 8.54
C ALA A 137 3.95 -2.70 7.37
N ARG A 138 4.35 -3.04 6.13
CA ARG A 138 3.43 -3.06 5.00
C ARG A 138 2.43 -4.21 5.15
N ALA A 139 1.22 -4.09 4.60
CA ALA A 139 0.21 -5.14 4.67
C ALA A 139 0.74 -6.52 4.24
N SER A 140 1.52 -6.58 3.15
CA SER A 140 2.13 -7.81 2.64
C SER A 140 3.27 -8.36 3.51
N GLU A 141 3.89 -7.53 4.33
CA GLU A 141 4.89 -7.91 5.33
C GLU A 141 4.19 -8.40 6.60
N PHE A 142 3.21 -7.65 7.08
CA PHE A 142 2.47 -7.90 8.30
C PHE A 142 1.79 -9.27 8.35
N ILE A 143 1.13 -9.69 7.26
CA ILE A 143 0.46 -11.00 7.18
C ILE A 143 1.42 -12.19 7.30
N ARG A 144 2.73 -11.96 7.17
CA ARG A 144 3.81 -12.96 7.25
C ARG A 144 4.45 -13.03 8.64
N PHE A 145 3.97 -12.23 9.60
CA PHE A 145 4.47 -12.30 10.97
C PHE A 145 4.16 -13.68 11.57
N GLU A 146 5.18 -14.30 12.16
CA GLU A 146 5.12 -15.61 12.81
C GLU A 146 5.27 -15.43 14.33
N ARG A 147 4.81 -16.39 15.12
CA ARG A 147 4.91 -16.34 16.58
C ARG A 147 6.34 -16.25 17.08
N LYS A 148 7.27 -16.97 16.45
CA LYS A 148 8.70 -16.89 16.79
C LYS A 148 9.28 -15.49 16.75
N HIS A 149 8.74 -14.62 15.88
CA HIS A 149 9.22 -13.24 15.79
C HIS A 149 8.91 -12.39 17.03
N LEU A 150 8.00 -12.83 17.91
CA LEU A 150 7.80 -12.19 19.21
C LEU A 150 8.98 -12.45 20.14
N GLU A 151 9.54 -13.68 20.11
CA GLU A 151 10.71 -14.06 20.89
C GLU A 151 11.96 -13.36 20.36
N ASP A 152 12.10 -13.31 19.03
CA ASP A 152 13.22 -12.64 18.35
C ASP A 152 13.19 -11.11 18.51
N GLY A 153 12.01 -10.52 18.80
CA GLY A 153 11.80 -9.06 18.82
C GLY A 153 11.91 -8.40 17.43
N GLU A 154 11.96 -9.19 16.36
CA GLU A 154 12.11 -8.70 14.99
C GLU A 154 11.58 -9.69 13.96
N VAL A 155 11.25 -9.15 12.79
CA VAL A 155 10.81 -9.93 11.63
C VAL A 155 11.78 -9.71 10.49
N THR A 156 12.45 -10.77 10.03
CA THR A 156 13.31 -10.73 8.84
C THR A 156 12.59 -11.35 7.65
N LEU A 157 12.40 -10.58 6.59
CA LEU A 157 11.67 -10.97 5.38
C LEU A 157 12.52 -10.74 4.13
N TRP A 158 12.44 -11.68 3.20
CA TRP A 158 12.94 -11.48 1.84
C TRP A 158 11.87 -10.82 0.97
N THR A 159 12.18 -9.66 0.42
CA THR A 159 11.28 -8.90 -0.45
C THR A 159 12.05 -8.32 -1.63
N LYS A 160 11.68 -8.69 -2.84
CA LYS A 160 12.29 -8.17 -4.09
C LYS A 160 13.82 -8.22 -4.10
N GLY A 161 14.41 -9.36 -3.70
CA GLY A 161 15.86 -9.55 -3.68
C GLY A 161 16.63 -8.85 -2.56
N LYS A 162 15.92 -8.20 -1.61
CA LYS A 162 16.52 -7.51 -0.45
C LYS A 162 16.00 -8.12 0.85
N VAL A 163 16.87 -8.14 1.86
CA VAL A 163 16.48 -8.48 3.23
C VAL A 163 15.82 -7.26 3.86
N ARG A 164 14.64 -7.46 4.42
CA ARG A 164 13.87 -6.45 5.15
C ARG A 164 13.75 -6.87 6.60
N LYS A 165 14.27 -6.06 7.51
CA LYS A 165 14.15 -6.22 8.96
C LYS A 165 13.09 -5.24 9.50
N ILE A 166 12.17 -5.74 10.32
CA ILE A 166 11.12 -4.96 10.99
C ILE A 166 11.24 -5.23 12.48
N LEU A 167 11.47 -4.20 13.27
CA LEU A 167 11.59 -4.31 14.72
C LEU A 167 10.21 -4.35 15.36
N ILE A 168 10.07 -5.19 16.41
CA ILE A 168 8.90 -5.23 17.26
C ILE A 168 9.30 -4.61 18.62
N PRO A 169 8.65 -3.51 19.05
CA PRO A 169 8.98 -2.89 20.33
C PRO A 169 8.82 -3.86 21.50
N LYS A 170 9.74 -3.83 22.46
CA LYS A 170 9.74 -4.73 23.62
C LYS A 170 8.46 -4.63 24.45
N ASP A 171 7.98 -3.40 24.67
CA ASP A 171 6.71 -3.14 25.37
C ASP A 171 5.53 -3.83 24.67
N LEU A 172 5.51 -3.83 23.34
CA LEU A 172 4.48 -4.49 22.56
C LEU A 172 4.53 -6.02 22.69
N VAL A 173 5.73 -6.59 22.71
CA VAL A 173 5.94 -8.03 22.94
C VAL A 173 5.41 -8.43 24.32
N GLU A 174 5.84 -7.73 25.37
CA GLU A 174 5.46 -8.02 26.76
C GLU A 174 3.94 -7.90 26.96
N GLU A 175 3.34 -6.79 26.51
CA GLU A 175 1.88 -6.59 26.65
C GLU A 175 1.05 -7.64 25.90
N SER A 176 1.55 -8.14 24.77
CA SER A 176 0.82 -9.09 23.92
C SER A 176 0.99 -10.55 24.32
N LYS A 177 1.97 -10.85 25.16
CA LYS A 177 2.35 -12.21 25.54
C LYS A 177 1.17 -13.04 26.06
N GLY A 178 0.45 -12.54 27.06
CA GLY A 178 -0.71 -13.25 27.64
C GLY A 178 -1.84 -13.50 26.65
N TYR A 179 -2.01 -12.64 25.62
CA TYR A 179 -2.97 -12.91 24.56
C TYR A 179 -2.52 -14.06 23.67
N PHE A 180 -1.28 -14.02 23.18
CA PHE A 180 -0.80 -15.03 22.23
C PHE A 180 -0.55 -16.40 22.89
N GLU A 181 -0.27 -16.46 24.17
CA GLU A 181 -0.17 -17.74 24.91
C GLU A 181 -1.52 -18.47 25.00
N ASN A 182 -2.63 -17.73 25.04
CA ASN A 182 -3.97 -18.28 25.15
C ASN A 182 -4.68 -18.49 23.79
N GLU A 183 -4.08 -18.06 22.69
CA GLU A 183 -4.65 -18.24 21.35
C GLU A 183 -4.29 -19.61 20.76
N GLN A 184 -5.15 -20.10 19.87
CA GLN A 184 -4.93 -21.36 19.15
C GLN A 184 -3.53 -21.40 18.52
N GLU A 185 -2.85 -22.50 18.67
CA GLU A 185 -1.51 -22.72 18.11
C GLU A 185 -1.52 -22.54 16.58
N SER A 186 -0.69 -21.66 16.10
CA SER A 186 -0.50 -21.38 14.69
C SER A 186 0.91 -20.86 14.46
N LYS A 187 1.50 -21.22 13.34
CA LYS A 187 2.77 -20.63 12.88
C LYS A 187 2.69 -19.10 12.79
N TYR A 188 1.56 -18.58 12.27
CA TYR A 188 1.36 -17.15 12.01
C TYR A 188 0.86 -16.43 13.26
N LEU A 189 1.34 -15.19 13.45
CA LEU A 189 0.92 -14.35 14.57
C LEU A 189 -0.56 -13.99 14.50
N PHE A 190 -1.04 -13.68 13.30
CA PHE A 190 -2.45 -13.35 13.03
C PHE A 190 -3.01 -14.27 11.94
N PRO A 191 -3.31 -15.53 12.25
CA PRO A 191 -3.80 -16.49 11.25
C PRO A 191 -5.21 -16.14 10.79
N ASN A 192 -5.59 -16.67 9.63
CA ASN A 192 -7.00 -16.68 9.23
C ASN A 192 -7.80 -17.72 10.05
N ARG A 193 -9.11 -17.86 9.79
CA ARG A 193 -9.99 -18.81 10.51
C ARG A 193 -9.57 -20.29 10.38
N TYR A 194 -8.68 -20.60 9.46
CA TYR A 194 -8.18 -21.97 9.23
C TYR A 194 -6.76 -22.18 9.78
N GLY A 195 -6.24 -21.29 10.61
CA GLY A 195 -4.87 -21.36 11.14
C GLY A 195 -3.77 -21.02 10.13
N LYS A 196 -4.13 -20.64 8.87
CA LYS A 196 -3.20 -20.34 7.79
C LYS A 196 -2.91 -18.82 7.70
N MET A 197 -1.90 -18.47 6.90
CA MET A 197 -1.57 -17.08 6.61
C MET A 197 -2.79 -16.31 6.13
N MET A 198 -3.02 -15.14 6.72
CA MET A 198 -4.06 -14.21 6.31
C MET A 198 -3.71 -13.61 4.94
N THR A 199 -4.72 -13.28 4.15
CA THR A 199 -4.50 -12.48 2.93
C THR A 199 -4.53 -10.98 3.26
N THR A 200 -3.92 -10.16 2.40
CA THR A 200 -4.02 -8.68 2.54
C THR A 200 -5.46 -8.19 2.45
N ARG A 201 -6.31 -8.83 1.64
CA ARG A 201 -7.76 -8.56 1.61
C ARG A 201 -8.44 -8.92 2.93
N GLY A 202 -8.02 -10.02 3.58
CA GLY A 202 -8.51 -10.40 4.90
C GLY A 202 -8.14 -9.37 5.97
N LEU A 203 -6.90 -8.88 5.95
CA LEU A 203 -6.45 -7.80 6.81
C LEU A 203 -7.28 -6.52 6.59
N ASP A 204 -7.43 -6.11 5.34
CA ASP A 204 -8.22 -4.94 4.96
C ASP A 204 -9.69 -5.06 5.43
N SER A 205 -10.29 -6.26 5.31
CA SER A 205 -11.63 -6.54 5.81
C SER A 205 -11.75 -6.43 7.33
N ILE A 206 -10.71 -6.81 8.09
CA ILE A 206 -10.67 -6.65 9.55
C ILE A 206 -10.66 -5.16 9.91
N LEU A 207 -9.83 -4.36 9.24
CA LEU A 207 -9.71 -2.93 9.49
C LEU A 207 -11.01 -2.18 9.14
N LYS A 208 -11.60 -2.42 7.99
CA LYS A 208 -12.85 -1.79 7.55
C LYS A 208 -14.02 -2.02 8.48
N ARG A 209 -14.10 -3.16 9.17
CA ARG A 209 -15.14 -3.41 10.18
C ARG A 209 -15.08 -2.47 11.37
N CYS A 210 -13.98 -1.74 11.55
CA CYS A 210 -13.84 -0.75 12.61
C CYS A 210 -14.60 0.55 12.32
N GLU A 211 -15.15 0.74 11.12
CA GLU A 211 -16.05 1.86 10.77
C GLU A 211 -17.25 1.94 11.72
N LYS A 212 -17.74 0.80 12.22
CA LYS A 212 -18.82 0.73 13.20
C LYS A 212 -18.54 1.49 14.52
N TYR A 213 -17.28 1.79 14.82
CA TYR A 213 -16.89 2.57 15.99
C TYR A 213 -16.81 4.09 15.70
N GLY A 214 -17.31 4.54 14.56
CA GLY A 214 -17.28 5.95 14.17
C GLY A 214 -15.94 6.43 13.64
N ILE A 215 -15.01 5.50 13.35
CA ILE A 215 -13.71 5.83 12.74
C ILE A 215 -13.89 6.07 11.25
N ARG A 216 -13.26 7.12 10.74
CA ARG A 216 -13.29 7.47 9.32
C ARG A 216 -12.81 6.32 8.44
N LYS A 217 -13.58 5.98 7.39
CA LYS A 217 -13.28 4.88 6.47
C LYS A 217 -11.94 5.04 5.77
N GLU A 218 -11.56 6.28 5.47
CA GLU A 218 -10.35 6.65 4.75
C GLU A 218 -9.07 6.29 5.51
N VAL A 219 -9.15 6.15 6.84
CA VAL A 219 -8.01 5.77 7.69
C VAL A 219 -7.98 4.30 8.08
N LEU A 220 -8.99 3.52 7.70
CA LEU A 220 -9.13 2.10 8.08
C LEU A 220 -8.44 1.16 7.08
N HIS A 221 -7.16 1.39 6.85
CA HIS A 221 -6.30 0.51 6.04
C HIS A 221 -4.87 0.46 6.60
N ALA A 222 -4.15 -0.63 6.33
CA ALA A 222 -2.82 -0.87 6.92
C ALA A 222 -1.81 0.27 6.65
N HIS A 223 -1.91 0.91 5.47
CA HIS A 223 -0.98 1.98 5.12
C HIS A 223 -1.19 3.25 5.95
N ALA A 224 -2.43 3.53 6.38
CA ALA A 224 -2.73 4.65 7.28
C ALA A 224 -2.06 4.47 8.65
N PHE A 225 -2.08 3.27 9.22
CA PHE A 225 -1.36 2.95 10.47
C PHE A 225 0.16 3.01 10.32
N ARG A 226 0.68 2.67 9.14
CA ARG A 226 2.10 2.85 8.82
C ARG A 226 2.48 4.35 8.73
N HIS A 227 1.60 5.19 8.21
CA HIS A 227 1.79 6.65 8.25
C HIS A 227 1.75 7.16 9.69
N LEU A 228 0.82 6.67 10.51
CA LEU A 228 0.78 7.00 11.95
C LEU A 228 2.09 6.62 12.65
N TYR A 229 2.63 5.41 12.38
CA TYR A 229 3.94 5.00 12.89
C TYR A 229 5.04 6.01 12.57
N ALA A 230 5.13 6.44 11.30
CA ALA A 230 6.15 7.36 10.85
C ALA A 230 6.06 8.73 11.55
N ILE A 231 4.84 9.27 11.68
CA ILE A 231 4.59 10.56 12.37
C ILE A 231 4.93 10.44 13.85
N GLN A 232 4.48 9.37 14.53
CA GLN A 232 4.75 9.19 15.95
C GLN A 232 6.25 8.94 16.21
N PHE A 233 6.95 8.26 15.28
CA PHE A 233 8.40 8.12 15.37
C PHE A 233 9.09 9.48 15.29
N LEU A 234 8.76 10.32 14.30
CA LEU A 234 9.38 11.64 14.11
C LEU A 234 9.05 12.64 15.22
N LYS A 235 7.91 12.51 15.88
CA LYS A 235 7.59 13.32 17.08
C LYS A 235 8.53 13.02 18.26
N ASN A 236 9.04 11.79 18.34
CA ASN A 236 9.93 11.35 19.43
C ASN A 236 11.40 11.29 19.01
N ASN A 237 11.69 11.22 17.73
CA ASN A 237 13.04 11.07 17.18
C ASN A 237 13.11 11.71 15.79
N SER A 238 13.81 12.83 15.67
CA SER A 238 13.94 13.58 14.42
C SER A 238 14.84 12.94 13.36
N ASN A 239 15.41 11.74 13.61
CA ASN A 239 16.30 11.07 12.67
C ASN A 239 15.52 10.41 11.52
N ILE A 240 15.36 11.18 10.43
CA ILE A 240 14.64 10.74 9.23
C ILE A 240 15.35 9.60 8.49
N ALA A 241 16.68 9.53 8.53
CA ALA A 241 17.44 8.46 7.89
C ALA A 241 17.15 7.13 8.58
N LEU A 242 17.19 7.10 9.92
CA LEU A 242 16.80 5.94 10.70
C LEU A 242 15.35 5.52 10.41
N LEU A 243 14.42 6.48 10.33
CA LEU A 243 13.03 6.16 9.97
C LEU A 243 12.92 5.55 8.57
N ALA A 244 13.66 6.09 7.59
CA ALA A 244 13.68 5.54 6.22
C ALA A 244 14.14 4.08 6.21
N ASP A 245 15.19 3.75 6.95
CA ASP A 245 15.71 2.39 7.11
C ASP A 245 14.67 1.48 7.80
N LEU A 246 14.11 1.94 8.92
CA LEU A 246 13.07 1.20 9.65
C LEU A 246 11.79 0.99 8.82
N MET A 247 11.46 1.89 7.93
CA MET A 247 10.36 1.74 6.98
C MET A 247 10.77 0.95 5.73
N GLY A 248 12.06 0.76 5.45
CA GLY A 248 12.58 0.13 4.24
C GLY A 248 12.18 0.92 3.00
N HIS A 249 12.42 2.21 3.03
CA HIS A 249 12.34 3.08 1.87
C HIS A 249 13.69 3.09 1.14
N GLU A 250 13.66 3.01 -0.17
CA GLU A 250 14.88 3.07 -0.99
C GLU A 250 15.47 4.48 -1.05
N SER A 251 14.66 5.51 -0.78
CA SER A 251 15.08 6.91 -0.75
C SER A 251 14.49 7.59 0.48
N VAL A 252 15.32 8.41 1.13
CA VAL A 252 14.91 9.30 2.23
C VAL A 252 13.83 10.29 1.78
N ASP A 253 13.82 10.68 0.49
CA ASP A 253 12.80 11.56 -0.09
C ASP A 253 11.38 11.00 0.10
N THR A 254 11.22 9.67 0.07
CA THR A 254 9.93 9.03 0.32
C THR A 254 9.48 9.21 1.77
N THR A 255 10.43 9.38 2.70
CA THR A 255 10.17 9.59 4.12
C THR A 255 10.03 11.08 4.45
N ALA A 256 10.65 11.95 3.64
CA ALA A 256 10.59 13.40 3.82
C ALA A 256 9.18 14.01 3.79
N ILE A 257 8.22 13.29 3.21
CA ILE A 257 6.80 13.67 3.24
C ILE A 257 6.23 13.79 4.66
N TYR A 258 6.79 13.04 5.63
CA TYR A 258 6.37 13.08 7.04
C TYR A 258 6.99 14.25 7.82
N LEU A 259 8.03 14.88 7.29
CA LEU A 259 8.58 16.12 7.86
C LEU A 259 7.76 17.36 7.48
N ARG A 260 6.85 17.21 6.52
CA ARG A 260 6.00 18.33 6.10
C ARG A 260 4.92 18.50 7.14
N LEU A 261 5.05 19.53 7.90
CA LEU A 261 4.06 19.99 8.86
C LEU A 261 2.74 20.31 8.15
N SER A 262 1.63 20.17 8.85
CA SER A 262 0.38 20.79 8.41
C SER A 262 0.57 22.29 8.22
N ALA A 263 -0.28 22.93 7.42
CA ALA A 263 -0.19 24.38 7.22
C ALA A 263 -0.28 25.16 8.55
N GLU A 264 -1.03 24.64 9.51
CA GLU A 264 -1.17 25.19 10.87
C GLU A 264 0.11 25.04 11.67
N GLU A 265 0.70 23.84 11.70
CA GLU A 265 1.99 23.60 12.37
C GLU A 265 3.13 24.42 11.74
N GLN A 266 3.14 24.60 10.41
CA GLN A 266 4.12 25.45 9.72
C GLN A 266 3.99 26.91 10.16
N LYS A 267 2.75 27.41 10.27
CA LYS A 267 2.48 28.78 10.70
C LYS A 267 2.87 28.99 12.17
N GLU A 268 2.58 28.02 13.03
CA GLU A 268 2.97 28.07 14.44
C GLU A 268 4.48 28.03 14.60
N GLN A 269 5.20 27.15 13.95
CA GLN A 269 6.66 27.10 13.98
C GLN A 269 7.30 28.37 13.40
N PHE A 270 6.74 28.90 12.31
CA PHE A 270 7.19 30.18 11.76
C PHE A 270 7.04 31.31 12.79
N ASN A 271 5.86 31.43 13.42
CA ASN A 271 5.62 32.45 14.43
C ASN A 271 6.57 32.31 15.63
N ASN A 272 6.79 31.06 16.10
CA ASN A 272 7.72 30.82 17.21
C ASN A 272 9.18 31.14 16.82
N ALA A 273 9.59 30.82 15.60
CA ALA A 273 10.94 31.13 15.11
C ALA A 273 11.17 32.65 14.88
N MET A 274 10.11 33.43 14.63
CA MET A 274 10.18 34.87 14.39
C MET A 274 9.94 35.70 15.68
N ASN A 275 9.71 35.02 16.80
CA ASN A 275 9.50 35.70 18.09
C ASN A 275 10.84 35.88 18.82
N TRP A 276 11.67 36.77 18.30
CA TRP A 276 12.98 37.19 18.84
C TRP A 276 13.07 38.66 19.07
#